data_e13b0acbf4dd98168bc3ede6fcfdbe86
#
_entry.id   e13b0acbf4dd98168bc3ede6fcfdbe86
#
_cell.length_a   1.000
_cell.length_b   1.000
_cell.length_c   1.000
_cell.angle_alpha   90.00
_cell.angle_beta   90.00
_cell.angle_gamma   90.00
#
_symmetry.space_group_name_H-M   'P 1'
#
loop_
_entity.id
_entity.type
_entity.pdbx_description
1 polymer ?
#
loop_
_entity_poly.entity_id
_entity_poly.type
_entity_poly.pdbx_seq_one_letter_code
_entity_poly.pdbx_strand_id
1 'polypeptide(L)'
;VKDVLIRQVTLESVTGTFAVGQTVVKGTAPNTATCTIYAVNTDGGNNIIYVGPTVLAGTGSEIVAGDALTGSGGATGTISTGGIGTGVQEFVFSTDAGTTYNQYLGTAFTQFADRAYRFDVSDASMSGKLFKLSLTINGEWGPDGTAGNSDDGTEYTTGKTTNGTAGSGGAYVQYDFSANT
;
A
#
# COMPACT_ATOMS: atom_id res chain seq x y z
N VAL A 1 8.93 4.52 2.18
CA VAL A 1 7.59 4.73 1.59
C VAL A 1 7.66 4.41 0.11
N LYS A 2 6.63 3.77 -0.41
CA LYS A 2 6.42 3.57 -1.86
C LYS A 2 5.01 4.01 -2.25
N ASP A 3 4.86 4.46 -3.48
CA ASP A 3 3.56 4.69 -4.12
C ASP A 3 3.25 3.47 -5.01
N VAL A 4 2.16 2.79 -4.75
CA VAL A 4 1.81 1.52 -5.41
C VAL A 4 0.36 1.55 -5.88
N LEU A 5 0.10 1.10 -7.11
CA LEU A 5 -1.26 0.83 -7.56
C LEU A 5 -1.79 -0.44 -6.88
N ILE A 6 -2.72 -0.29 -5.95
CA ILE A 6 -3.28 -1.41 -5.17
C ILE A 6 -4.68 -1.74 -5.65
N ARG A 7 -4.97 -3.03 -5.80
CA ARG A 7 -6.29 -3.56 -6.12
C ARG A 7 -6.79 -4.42 -4.97
N GLN A 8 -8.04 -4.24 -4.61
CA GLN A 8 -8.75 -5.18 -3.74
C GLN A 8 -9.08 -6.46 -4.51
N VAL A 9 -8.82 -7.61 -3.91
CA VAL A 9 -9.18 -8.92 -4.46
C VAL A 9 -9.95 -9.69 -3.39
N THR A 10 -11.21 -10.01 -3.65
CA THR A 10 -12.07 -10.83 -2.79
C THR A 10 -11.94 -12.28 -3.18
N LEU A 11 -11.67 -13.14 -2.21
CA LEU A 11 -11.44 -14.56 -2.40
C LEU A 11 -12.55 -15.39 -1.79
N GLU A 12 -12.90 -16.48 -2.44
CA GLU A 12 -13.77 -17.55 -1.95
C GLU A 12 -13.01 -18.86 -1.88
N SER A 13 -13.58 -19.86 -1.20
CA SER A 13 -12.98 -21.20 -1.03
C SER A 13 -11.54 -21.15 -0.48
N VAL A 14 -11.30 -20.23 0.47
CA VAL A 14 -9.96 -20.01 1.01
C VAL A 14 -9.55 -21.17 1.94
N THR A 15 -8.34 -21.68 1.74
CA THR A 15 -7.68 -22.62 2.64
C THR A 15 -6.34 -22.04 3.09
N GLY A 16 -6.06 -22.09 4.38
CA GLY A 16 -4.88 -21.46 4.97
C GLY A 16 -5.07 -19.97 5.18
N THR A 17 -3.97 -19.25 5.39
CA THR A 17 -3.98 -17.82 5.71
C THR A 17 -3.03 -17.06 4.81
N PHE A 18 -3.54 -16.06 4.12
CA PHE A 18 -2.72 -15.08 3.40
C PHE A 18 -2.15 -14.06 4.37
N ALA A 19 -0.92 -13.61 4.12
CA ALA A 19 -0.27 -12.60 4.95
C ALA A 19 0.40 -11.50 4.12
N VAL A 20 0.52 -10.33 4.71
CA VAL A 20 1.23 -9.19 4.13
C VAL A 20 2.69 -9.56 3.82
N GLY A 21 3.21 -9.06 2.72
CA GLY A 21 4.56 -9.35 2.22
C GLY A 21 4.67 -10.66 1.43
N GLN A 22 3.67 -11.54 1.50
CA GLN A 22 3.61 -12.73 0.63
C GLN A 22 3.29 -12.34 -0.81
N THR A 23 3.61 -13.23 -1.72
CA THR A 23 3.13 -13.17 -3.10
C THR A 23 1.97 -14.14 -3.30
N VAL A 24 1.03 -13.79 -4.15
CA VAL A 24 0.03 -14.72 -4.72
C VAL A 24 0.35 -14.99 -6.17
N VAL A 25 0.18 -16.23 -6.59
CA VAL A 25 0.51 -16.70 -7.92
C VAL A 25 -0.70 -17.36 -8.55
N LYS A 26 -1.01 -16.96 -9.79
CA LYS A 26 -1.89 -17.67 -10.72
C LYS A 26 -1.02 -18.43 -11.71
N GLY A 27 -1.41 -19.66 -12.03
CA GLY A 27 -0.73 -20.49 -13.03
C GLY A 27 0.44 -21.27 -12.46
N THR A 28 1.17 -21.92 -13.36
CA THR A 28 2.33 -22.77 -13.05
C THR A 28 3.52 -22.33 -13.90
N ALA A 29 4.70 -22.31 -13.30
CA ALA A 29 5.91 -21.94 -14.03
C ALA A 29 6.08 -22.77 -15.31
N PRO A 30 6.51 -22.17 -16.43
CA PRO A 30 7.00 -20.79 -16.55
C PRO A 30 5.90 -19.72 -16.77
N ASN A 31 4.63 -20.08 -16.83
CA ASN A 31 3.52 -19.21 -17.24
C ASN A 31 2.73 -18.77 -16.00
N THR A 32 3.15 -17.69 -15.39
CA THR A 32 2.57 -17.20 -14.14
C THR A 32 2.20 -15.73 -14.18
N ALA A 33 1.23 -15.36 -13.32
CA ALA A 33 0.98 -13.99 -12.92
C ALA A 33 1.16 -13.90 -11.39
N THR A 34 1.99 -12.99 -10.93
CA THR A 34 2.36 -12.86 -9.51
C THR A 34 2.05 -11.46 -9.01
N CYS A 35 1.41 -11.35 -7.84
CA CYS A 35 1.16 -10.08 -7.16
C CYS A 35 1.70 -10.14 -5.73
N THR A 36 2.18 -9.02 -5.20
CA THR A 36 2.55 -8.87 -3.78
C THR A 36 1.35 -8.44 -2.97
N ILE A 37 1.16 -9.01 -1.77
CA ILE A 37 0.10 -8.66 -0.83
C ILE A 37 0.59 -7.50 0.05
N TYR A 38 -0.14 -6.40 0.09
CA TYR A 38 0.13 -5.21 0.90
C TYR A 38 -0.81 -5.08 2.11
N ALA A 39 -1.98 -5.67 2.06
CA ALA A 39 -2.89 -5.77 3.20
C ALA A 39 -3.80 -7.00 3.08
N VAL A 40 -4.31 -7.43 4.22
CA VAL A 40 -5.31 -8.52 4.32
C VAL A 40 -6.43 -8.04 5.24
N ASN A 41 -7.67 -8.24 4.83
CA ASN A 41 -8.85 -7.97 5.64
C ASN A 41 -9.70 -9.25 5.72
N THR A 42 -10.03 -9.64 6.96
CA THR A 42 -10.85 -10.84 7.23
C THR A 42 -12.22 -10.49 7.82
N ASP A 43 -12.61 -9.22 7.82
CA ASP A 43 -13.89 -8.76 8.37
C ASP A 43 -15.09 -9.35 7.62
N GLY A 44 -16.09 -9.78 8.37
CA GLY A 44 -17.36 -10.29 7.83
C GLY A 44 -17.29 -11.65 7.14
N GLY A 45 -16.21 -12.44 7.36
CA GLY A 45 -16.04 -13.75 6.72
C GLY A 45 -15.58 -13.68 5.26
N ASN A 46 -15.37 -12.48 4.73
CA ASN A 46 -14.77 -12.29 3.42
C ASN A 46 -13.25 -12.29 3.53
N ASN A 47 -12.60 -13.10 2.71
CA ASN A 47 -11.15 -13.10 2.60
C ASN A 47 -10.75 -12.09 1.52
N ILE A 48 -10.38 -10.89 1.96
CA ILE A 48 -9.99 -9.81 1.06
C ILE A 48 -8.48 -9.60 1.18
N ILE A 49 -7.79 -9.65 0.06
CA ILE A 49 -6.37 -9.28 -0.04
C ILE A 49 -6.24 -8.01 -0.89
N TYR A 50 -5.28 -7.19 -0.55
CA TYR A 50 -4.93 -5.99 -1.31
C TYR A 50 -3.58 -6.22 -1.96
N VAL A 51 -3.57 -6.23 -3.30
CA VAL A 51 -2.41 -6.64 -4.09
C VAL A 51 -1.92 -5.52 -5.00
N GLY A 52 -0.62 -5.47 -5.19
CA GLY A 52 0.02 -4.57 -6.14
C GLY A 52 -0.14 -5.01 -7.58
N PRO A 53 0.60 -4.35 -8.50
CA PRO A 53 0.61 -4.70 -9.91
C PRO A 53 0.98 -6.15 -10.15
N THR A 54 0.41 -6.72 -11.20
CA THR A 54 0.73 -8.08 -11.64
C THR A 54 2.07 -8.09 -12.38
N VAL A 55 2.93 -9.00 -12.00
CA VAL A 55 4.16 -9.35 -12.73
C VAL A 55 3.90 -10.63 -13.51
N LEU A 56 3.99 -10.54 -14.83
CA LEU A 56 3.74 -11.67 -15.75
C LEU A 56 5.04 -12.38 -16.11
N ALA A 57 5.00 -13.71 -16.18
CA ALA A 57 6.08 -14.53 -16.70
C ALA A 57 5.57 -15.50 -17.77
N GLY A 58 6.39 -15.77 -18.76
CA GLY A 58 6.04 -16.63 -19.90
C GLY A 58 4.81 -16.13 -20.64
N THR A 59 3.81 -16.99 -20.82
CA THR A 59 2.50 -16.64 -21.43
C THR A 59 1.43 -16.38 -20.35
N GLY A 60 1.84 -16.05 -19.12
CA GLY A 60 0.92 -15.67 -18.04
C GLY A 60 0.03 -14.50 -18.44
N SER A 61 -1.18 -14.46 -17.89
CA SER A 61 -2.15 -13.38 -18.12
C SER A 61 -2.57 -12.77 -16.80
N GLU A 62 -3.04 -11.52 -16.83
CA GLU A 62 -3.60 -10.83 -15.67
C GLU A 62 -4.55 -11.72 -14.86
N ILE A 63 -4.61 -11.47 -13.56
CA ILE A 63 -5.59 -12.13 -12.68
C ILE A 63 -6.99 -11.61 -13.00
N VAL A 64 -7.95 -12.53 -13.08
CA VAL A 64 -9.36 -12.23 -13.33
C VAL A 64 -10.26 -13.04 -12.39
N ALA A 65 -11.54 -12.68 -12.31
CA ALA A 65 -12.52 -13.45 -11.54
C ALA A 65 -12.54 -14.93 -11.98
N GLY A 66 -12.63 -15.84 -11.02
CA GLY A 66 -12.58 -17.28 -11.23
C GLY A 66 -11.16 -17.88 -11.20
N ASP A 67 -10.11 -17.07 -11.19
CA ASP A 67 -8.75 -17.58 -11.11
C ASP A 67 -8.44 -18.14 -9.71
N ALA A 68 -7.78 -19.30 -9.70
CA ALA A 68 -7.19 -19.85 -8.49
C ALA A 68 -5.84 -19.16 -8.20
N LEU A 69 -5.66 -18.73 -6.96
CA LEU A 69 -4.45 -18.13 -6.45
C LEU A 69 -3.80 -19.03 -5.41
N THR A 70 -2.48 -19.11 -5.45
CA THR A 70 -1.67 -19.77 -4.42
C THR A 70 -0.73 -18.76 -3.79
N GLY A 71 -0.82 -18.58 -2.48
CA GLY A 71 0.09 -17.76 -1.70
C GLY A 71 1.44 -18.44 -1.48
N SER A 72 2.52 -17.67 -1.41
CA SER A 72 3.87 -18.18 -1.11
C SER A 72 3.96 -18.86 0.26
N GLY A 73 3.02 -18.60 1.17
CA GLY A 73 2.86 -19.29 2.46
C GLY A 73 2.00 -20.57 2.39
N GLY A 74 1.58 -21.01 1.19
CA GLY A 74 0.77 -22.22 0.99
C GLY A 74 -0.74 -22.01 1.10
N ALA A 75 -1.22 -20.80 1.39
CA ALA A 75 -2.66 -20.50 1.33
C ALA A 75 -3.16 -20.56 -0.12
N THR A 76 -4.42 -20.99 -0.30
CA THR A 76 -5.07 -21.01 -1.62
C THR A 76 -6.44 -20.34 -1.55
N GLY A 77 -6.92 -19.81 -2.67
CA GLY A 77 -8.27 -19.25 -2.80
C GLY A 77 -8.60 -18.99 -4.25
N THR A 78 -9.88 -18.82 -4.53
CA THR A 78 -10.38 -18.46 -5.87
C THR A 78 -10.89 -17.03 -5.87
N ILE A 79 -10.59 -16.26 -6.89
CA ILE A 79 -11.11 -14.89 -7.02
C ILE A 79 -12.61 -14.95 -7.29
N SER A 80 -13.42 -14.38 -6.41
CA SER A 80 -14.86 -14.37 -6.54
C SER A 80 -15.35 -13.58 -7.76
N THR A 81 -16.56 -13.84 -8.22
CA THR A 81 -17.19 -13.07 -9.30
C THR A 81 -17.30 -11.60 -8.90
N GLY A 82 -16.75 -10.70 -9.72
CA GLY A 82 -16.67 -9.28 -9.38
C GLY A 82 -15.66 -8.95 -8.26
N GLY A 83 -14.85 -9.91 -7.85
CA GLY A 83 -13.94 -9.81 -6.72
C GLY A 83 -12.65 -9.01 -6.98
N ILE A 84 -12.49 -8.37 -8.12
CA ILE A 84 -11.35 -7.47 -8.38
C ILE A 84 -11.84 -6.03 -8.47
N GLY A 85 -11.40 -5.22 -7.52
CA GLY A 85 -11.67 -3.79 -7.49
C GLY A 85 -10.80 -2.99 -8.48
N THR A 86 -11.21 -1.76 -8.72
CA THR A 86 -10.41 -0.77 -9.44
C THR A 86 -9.13 -0.49 -8.65
N GLY A 87 -8.00 -0.35 -9.34
CA GLY A 87 -6.73 0.01 -8.71
C GLY A 87 -6.75 1.46 -8.22
N VAL A 88 -6.22 1.68 -7.02
CA VAL A 88 -6.03 2.99 -6.41
C VAL A 88 -4.56 3.17 -6.07
N GLN A 89 -4.01 4.35 -6.31
CA GLN A 89 -2.64 4.69 -5.90
C GLN A 89 -2.62 4.92 -4.39
N GLU A 90 -1.76 4.20 -3.69
CA GLU A 90 -1.66 4.21 -2.24
C GLU A 90 -0.21 4.27 -1.77
N PHE A 91 0.04 5.02 -0.71
CA PHE A 91 1.31 4.94 -0.02
C PHE A 91 1.38 3.69 0.86
N VAL A 92 2.42 2.91 0.66
CA VAL A 92 2.73 1.75 1.49
C VAL A 92 4.00 2.00 2.30
N PHE A 93 4.04 1.48 3.51
CA PHE A 93 5.08 1.77 4.48
C PHE A 93 5.82 0.50 4.89
N SER A 94 7.12 0.61 5.08
CA SER A 94 7.96 -0.42 5.66
C SER A 94 8.57 0.09 6.97
N THR A 95 8.60 -0.76 7.98
CA THR A 95 9.29 -0.53 9.25
C THR A 95 10.48 -1.47 9.45
N ASP A 96 10.79 -2.29 8.44
CA ASP A 96 11.82 -3.33 8.43
C ASP A 96 12.87 -3.11 7.32
N ALA A 97 13.28 -1.85 7.12
CA ALA A 97 14.26 -1.43 6.12
C ALA A 97 13.88 -1.81 4.67
N GLY A 98 12.60 -1.81 4.34
CA GLY A 98 12.11 -2.05 2.99
C GLY A 98 11.93 -3.52 2.61
N THR A 99 11.97 -4.42 3.58
CA THR A 99 11.74 -5.86 3.35
C THR A 99 10.26 -6.14 3.12
N THR A 100 9.39 -5.63 3.98
CA THR A 100 7.93 -5.78 3.88
C THR A 100 7.27 -4.42 3.83
N TYR A 101 6.33 -4.24 2.92
CA TYR A 101 5.53 -3.02 2.82
C TYR A 101 4.08 -3.32 3.15
N ASN A 102 3.45 -2.46 3.92
CA ASN A 102 2.06 -2.56 4.38
C ASN A 102 1.25 -1.37 3.89
N GLN A 103 0.02 -1.62 3.47
CA GLN A 103 -1.03 -0.61 3.39
C GLN A 103 -1.75 -0.54 4.75
N TYR A 104 -1.86 0.64 5.33
CA TYR A 104 -2.57 0.83 6.60
C TYR A 104 -4.06 1.06 6.33
N LEU A 105 -4.85 -0.01 6.32
CA LEU A 105 -6.29 0.02 6.13
C LEU A 105 -7.00 0.48 7.42
N GLY A 106 -7.26 1.78 7.55
CA GLY A 106 -8.00 2.32 8.70
C GLY A 106 -7.34 2.12 10.07
N THR A 107 -6.15 1.52 10.11
CA THR A 107 -5.38 1.36 11.34
C THR A 107 -4.52 2.59 11.57
N ALA A 108 -4.62 3.19 12.76
CA ALA A 108 -3.80 4.34 13.10
C ALA A 108 -2.32 3.97 13.14
N PHE A 109 -1.50 4.72 12.41
CA PHE A 109 -0.05 4.68 12.55
C PHE A 109 0.33 5.49 13.79
N THR A 110 0.63 4.80 14.89
CA THR A 110 0.93 5.47 16.17
C THR A 110 2.30 6.13 16.13
N GLN A 111 2.33 7.43 16.39
CA GLN A 111 3.55 8.23 16.55
C GLN A 111 3.63 8.78 17.97
N PHE A 112 4.83 8.77 18.54
CA PHE A 112 5.08 9.33 19.87
C PHE A 112 5.50 10.79 19.76
N ALA A 113 4.93 11.65 20.61
CA ALA A 113 5.15 13.10 20.58
C ALA A 113 6.58 13.55 20.96
N ASP A 114 7.38 12.65 21.52
CA ASP A 114 8.75 12.91 21.99
C ASP A 114 9.84 12.55 20.98
N ARG A 115 9.48 12.26 19.73
CA ARG A 115 10.41 11.67 18.74
C ARG A 115 10.30 12.34 17.37
N ALA A 116 11.40 12.23 16.63
CA ALA A 116 11.43 12.51 15.21
C ALA A 116 11.23 11.21 14.40
N TYR A 117 10.40 11.30 13.37
CA TYR A 117 10.15 10.20 12.43
C TYR A 117 10.61 10.62 11.03
N ARG A 118 11.48 9.80 10.46
CA ARG A 118 11.97 9.99 9.10
C ARG A 118 11.29 8.99 8.17
N PHE A 119 10.65 9.53 7.15
CA PHE A 119 10.04 8.77 6.06
C PHE A 119 11.00 8.80 4.87
N ASP A 120 11.62 7.67 4.58
CA ASP A 120 12.44 7.49 3.38
C ASP A 120 11.51 7.50 2.16
N VAL A 121 11.71 8.45 1.26
CA VAL A 121 10.95 8.62 0.01
C VAL A 121 11.86 8.46 -1.21
N SER A 122 12.97 7.77 -1.07
CA SER A 122 13.97 7.57 -2.12
C SER A 122 13.59 6.55 -3.19
N ASP A 123 12.59 5.69 -2.93
CA ASP A 123 12.13 4.71 -3.91
C ASP A 123 11.64 5.39 -5.19
N ALA A 124 11.99 4.82 -6.35
CA ALA A 124 11.68 5.40 -7.65
C ALA A 124 10.17 5.61 -7.90
N SER A 125 9.30 4.82 -7.25
CA SER A 125 7.84 4.98 -7.31
C SER A 125 7.36 6.32 -6.73
N MET A 126 8.18 6.94 -5.87
CA MET A 126 7.89 8.24 -5.26
C MET A 126 8.21 9.44 -6.18
N SER A 127 8.78 9.20 -7.38
CA SER A 127 9.11 10.28 -8.32
C SER A 127 7.87 11.10 -8.68
N GLY A 128 7.95 12.42 -8.50
CA GLY A 128 6.83 13.33 -8.73
C GLY A 128 5.72 13.28 -7.68
N LYS A 129 5.88 12.51 -6.61
CA LYS A 129 4.91 12.42 -5.50
C LYS A 129 5.34 13.27 -4.32
N LEU A 130 4.36 13.76 -3.57
CA LEU A 130 4.57 14.51 -2.33
C LEU A 130 4.05 13.68 -1.15
N PHE A 131 4.96 13.28 -0.27
CA PHE A 131 4.58 12.68 1.01
C PHE A 131 4.39 13.78 2.06
N LYS A 132 3.18 13.88 2.62
CA LYS A 132 2.80 14.88 3.61
C LYS A 132 1.98 14.23 4.72
N LEU A 133 2.06 14.76 5.94
CA LEU A 133 1.11 14.51 7.00
C LEU A 133 0.06 15.63 7.02
N SER A 134 -1.18 15.29 7.35
CA SER A 134 -2.27 16.27 7.42
C SER A 134 -2.87 16.30 8.82
N LEU A 135 -3.34 17.48 9.22
CA LEU A 135 -4.18 17.67 10.41
C LEU A 135 -5.65 17.28 10.16
N THR A 136 -6.01 17.05 8.90
CA THR A 136 -7.37 16.79 8.46
C THR A 136 -7.51 15.34 7.99
N ILE A 137 -8.61 14.71 8.30
CA ILE A 137 -8.97 13.39 7.75
C ILE A 137 -9.07 13.53 6.21
N ASN A 138 -8.58 12.54 5.50
CA ASN A 138 -8.47 12.46 4.03
C ASN A 138 -7.41 13.39 3.41
N GLY A 139 -6.49 13.95 4.21
CA GLY A 139 -5.33 14.67 3.70
C GLY A 139 -5.57 16.16 3.47
N GLU A 140 -4.60 16.78 2.77
CA GLU A 140 -4.61 18.22 2.48
C GLU A 140 -5.68 18.59 1.44
N TRP A 141 -5.94 17.73 0.49
CA TRP A 141 -6.86 17.99 -0.64
C TRP A 141 -8.22 17.34 -0.47
N GLY A 142 -8.62 17.02 0.75
CA GLY A 142 -9.94 16.50 1.07
C GLY A 142 -10.27 15.13 0.44
N PRO A 143 -11.54 14.74 0.53
CA PRO A 143 -12.00 13.45 0.01
C PRO A 143 -11.97 13.31 -1.51
N ASP A 144 -12.05 14.41 -2.26
CA ASP A 144 -12.08 14.39 -3.71
C ASP A 144 -10.67 14.47 -4.36
N GLY A 145 -9.63 14.74 -3.55
CA GLY A 145 -8.24 14.85 -3.99
C GLY A 145 -7.94 16.07 -4.87
N THR A 146 -8.83 17.08 -4.89
CA THR A 146 -8.72 18.27 -5.73
C THR A 146 -8.38 19.50 -4.90
N ALA A 147 -7.20 20.08 -5.14
CA ALA A 147 -6.75 21.28 -4.42
C ALA A 147 -7.56 22.52 -4.77
N GLY A 148 -7.77 23.41 -3.79
CA GLY A 148 -8.35 24.75 -3.97
C GLY A 148 -9.86 24.80 -3.84
N ASN A 149 -10.48 23.84 -3.18
CA ASN A 149 -11.91 23.82 -2.91
C ASN A 149 -12.25 23.82 -1.41
N SER A 150 -13.53 23.74 -1.06
CA SER A 150 -14.01 23.94 0.32
C SER A 150 -13.84 22.75 1.25
N ASP A 151 -13.46 21.57 0.74
CA ASP A 151 -13.19 20.38 1.54
C ASP A 151 -11.69 20.15 1.78
N ASP A 152 -10.84 21.06 1.30
CA ASP A 152 -9.40 21.05 1.55
C ASP A 152 -9.08 21.07 3.05
N GLY A 153 -8.08 20.29 3.41
CA GLY A 153 -7.52 20.21 4.74
C GLY A 153 -6.25 21.05 4.90
N THR A 154 -5.53 20.79 5.98
CA THR A 154 -4.31 21.51 6.32
C THR A 154 -3.14 20.55 6.46
N GLU A 155 -2.05 20.83 5.76
CA GLU A 155 -0.79 20.12 5.96
C GLU A 155 -0.25 20.36 7.37
N TYR A 156 0.25 19.30 8.01
CA TYR A 156 1.02 19.39 9.24
C TYR A 156 2.47 19.76 8.91
N THR A 157 2.90 20.94 9.32
CA THR A 157 4.24 21.48 8.98
C THR A 157 5.18 21.62 10.16
N THR A 158 4.69 21.50 11.41
CA THR A 158 5.51 21.67 12.61
C THR A 158 6.61 20.61 12.67
N GLY A 159 7.86 21.03 12.84
CA GLY A 159 9.02 20.14 12.88
C GLY A 159 9.33 19.42 11.56
N LYS A 160 8.69 19.81 10.44
CA LYS A 160 8.92 19.21 9.13
C LYS A 160 10.25 19.67 8.54
N THR A 161 11.05 18.73 8.09
CA THR A 161 12.23 18.95 7.25
C THR A 161 12.24 17.99 6.07
N THR A 162 12.81 18.40 4.95
CA THR A 162 12.93 17.59 3.75
C THR A 162 14.37 17.56 3.26
N ASN A 163 14.78 16.46 2.66
CA ASN A 163 16.07 16.32 2.01
C ASN A 163 15.91 15.64 0.67
N GLY A 164 16.53 16.21 -0.37
CA GLY A 164 16.50 15.66 -1.72
C GLY A 164 15.11 15.77 -2.39
N THR A 165 14.99 15.09 -3.53
CA THR A 165 13.75 15.00 -4.31
C THR A 165 13.20 13.59 -4.18
N ALA A 166 11.90 13.45 -3.89
CA ALA A 166 11.26 12.14 -3.81
C ALA A 166 11.53 11.31 -5.08
N GLY A 167 11.81 10.02 -4.90
CA GLY A 167 12.25 9.13 -5.98
C GLY A 167 13.77 9.14 -6.24
N SER A 168 14.54 9.96 -5.53
CA SER A 168 16.01 10.04 -5.67
C SER A 168 16.70 9.49 -4.42
N GLY A 169 17.86 8.87 -4.61
CA GLY A 169 18.62 8.25 -3.52
C GLY A 169 18.89 9.20 -2.35
N GLY A 170 18.58 8.77 -1.14
CA GLY A 170 18.75 9.54 0.09
C GLY A 170 17.67 10.59 0.37
N ALA A 171 16.62 10.66 -0.45
CA ALA A 171 15.51 11.58 -0.22
C ALA A 171 14.67 11.13 0.99
N TYR A 172 14.31 12.10 1.85
CA TYR A 172 13.42 11.83 2.98
C TYR A 172 12.56 13.05 3.34
N VAL A 173 11.47 12.78 4.04
CA VAL A 173 10.68 13.76 4.79
C VAL A 173 10.77 13.37 6.27
N GLN A 174 11.08 14.31 7.14
CA GLN A 174 11.15 14.10 8.58
C GLN A 174 10.21 15.04 9.30
N TYR A 175 9.53 14.53 10.33
CA TYR A 175 8.73 15.31 11.26
C TYR A 175 9.28 15.09 12.67
N ASP A 176 9.66 16.19 13.32
CA ASP A 176 10.10 16.19 14.71
C ASP A 176 8.93 16.63 15.59
N PHE A 177 8.32 15.66 16.27
CA PHE A 177 7.19 15.90 17.17
C PHE A 177 7.61 16.40 18.55
N SER A 178 8.90 16.33 18.90
CA SER A 178 9.41 16.86 20.17
C SER A 178 9.28 18.39 20.28
N ALA A 179 9.13 19.07 19.15
CA ALA A 179 8.88 20.52 19.10
C ALA A 179 7.46 20.92 19.56
N ASN A 180 6.57 19.95 19.83
CA ASN A 180 5.18 20.19 20.24
C ASN A 180 4.95 20.08 21.76
N THR A 181 6.02 19.90 22.57
CA THR A 181 5.97 19.81 24.03
C THR A 181 6.22 21.14 24.72
#